data_ed6d834fce2e501b083c9bd685b6b471
#
_entry.id   ed6d834fce2e501b083c9bd685b6b471
#
_cell.length_a   1.000
_cell.length_b   1.000
_cell.length_c   1.000
_cell.angle_alpha   90.00
_cell.angle_beta   90.00
_cell.angle_gamma   90.00
#
_symmetry.space_group_name_H-M   'P 1'
#
loop_
_entity.id
_entity.type
_entity.pdbx_description
1 polymer ?
#
loop_
_entity_poly.entity_id
_entity_poly.type
_entity_poly.pdbx_seq_one_letter_code
_entity_poly.pdbx_strand_id
1 'polypeptide(L)'
;YTYVASERKIVISLNEKAERIEGTTIFLTVQNVEDLNGNNIAEPIKWTVVVNQNQLKWLKKSQEVTTETNQKAEFEVTIVNRGAEREYWQLQNMPTWLQADKEYGELHTLSTETLTFTVSETLPIGTYEETIYLVGNNEIYEPFVVRVTVTGKQPTWIVDPDKYECSMNIIGSLMIEGVVSEDNNDIIAAFINDECVGVTSPQYNQRYDKYFV
;
A
#
# COMPACT_ATOMS: atom_id res chain seq x y z
N TYR A 1 -4.20 19.05 -35.14
CA TYR A 1 -3.03 19.56 -34.40
C TYR A 1 -2.88 21.08 -34.60
N THR A 2 -2.27 21.73 -33.63
CA THR A 2 -1.95 23.15 -33.68
C THR A 2 -0.48 23.33 -33.33
N TYR A 3 0.26 24.11 -34.14
CA TYR A 3 1.62 24.53 -33.81
C TYR A 3 1.62 25.85 -33.05
N VAL A 4 2.21 25.83 -31.83
CA VAL A 4 2.36 27.03 -30.98
C VAL A 4 3.78 27.53 -31.14
N ALA A 5 3.98 28.54 -32.03
CA ALA A 5 5.31 29.02 -32.38
C ALA A 5 6.09 29.63 -31.22
N SER A 6 5.39 30.33 -30.30
CA SER A 6 6.02 30.95 -29.11
C SER A 6 6.64 29.91 -28.15
N GLU A 7 6.12 28.68 -28.12
CA GLU A 7 6.54 27.61 -27.27
C GLU A 7 7.30 26.48 -28.02
N ARG A 8 7.40 26.60 -29.32
CA ARG A 8 8.01 25.59 -30.21
C ARG A 8 7.42 24.19 -30.00
N LYS A 9 6.10 24.12 -29.78
CA LYS A 9 5.41 22.86 -29.52
C LYS A 9 4.27 22.61 -30.52
N ILE A 10 4.00 21.32 -30.75
CA ILE A 10 2.83 20.86 -31.48
C ILE A 10 1.83 20.33 -30.44
N VAL A 11 0.63 20.85 -30.45
CA VAL A 11 -0.48 20.36 -29.63
C VAL A 11 -1.35 19.46 -30.50
N ILE A 12 -1.53 18.21 -30.06
CA ILE A 12 -2.42 17.25 -30.68
C ILE A 12 -3.61 17.06 -29.76
N SER A 13 -4.77 17.54 -30.15
CA SER A 13 -6.01 17.35 -29.41
C SER A 13 -6.74 16.14 -29.93
N LEU A 14 -7.14 15.25 -29.04
CA LEU A 14 -8.03 14.14 -29.36
C LEU A 14 -9.45 14.67 -29.48
N ASN A 15 -10.22 14.12 -30.41
CA ASN A 15 -11.61 14.50 -30.64
C ASN A 15 -12.56 13.68 -29.73
N GLU A 16 -13.86 13.92 -29.88
CA GLU A 16 -14.93 13.24 -29.12
C GLU A 16 -14.92 11.70 -29.18
N LYS A 17 -14.14 11.11 -30.09
CA LYS A 17 -13.98 9.66 -30.23
C LYS A 17 -12.82 9.11 -29.37
N ALA A 18 -12.12 9.96 -28.64
CA ALA A 18 -10.97 9.57 -27.81
C ALA A 18 -11.32 8.51 -26.76
N GLU A 19 -12.53 8.54 -26.20
CA GLU A 19 -13.01 7.53 -25.25
C GLU A 19 -12.96 6.11 -25.80
N ARG A 20 -13.13 5.96 -27.11
CA ARG A 20 -13.12 4.65 -27.76
C ARG A 20 -11.73 4.05 -27.93
N ILE A 21 -10.70 4.85 -27.73
CA ILE A 21 -9.30 4.43 -27.88
C ILE A 21 -8.55 4.40 -26.56
N GLU A 22 -9.25 4.64 -25.44
CA GLU A 22 -8.65 4.50 -24.11
C GLU A 22 -8.05 3.10 -23.91
N GLY A 23 -6.86 3.06 -23.31
CA GLY A 23 -6.10 1.84 -23.13
C GLY A 23 -5.38 1.33 -24.38
N THR A 24 -5.61 1.96 -25.55
CA THR A 24 -4.91 1.61 -26.76
C THR A 24 -3.56 2.30 -26.87
N THR A 25 -2.67 1.67 -27.62
CA THR A 25 -1.38 2.27 -28.01
C THR A 25 -1.52 2.89 -29.37
N ILE A 26 -1.25 4.18 -29.48
CA ILE A 26 -1.18 4.89 -30.77
C ILE A 26 0.27 5.20 -31.12
N PHE A 27 0.56 5.18 -32.41
CA PHE A 27 1.88 5.53 -32.95
C PHE A 27 1.78 6.87 -33.68
N LEU A 28 2.56 7.84 -33.21
CA LEU A 28 2.68 9.16 -33.85
C LEU A 28 3.96 9.19 -34.64
N THR A 29 3.86 9.61 -35.91
CA THR A 29 5.03 9.80 -36.77
C THR A 29 5.03 11.23 -37.29
N VAL A 30 6.14 11.92 -37.11
CA VAL A 30 6.40 13.24 -37.71
C VAL A 30 7.43 13.04 -38.82
N GLN A 31 7.05 13.41 -40.03
CA GLN A 31 7.90 13.28 -41.22
C GLN A 31 7.66 14.48 -42.15
N ASN A 32 8.58 14.69 -43.08
CA ASN A 32 8.52 15.77 -44.06
C ASN A 32 8.39 17.18 -43.44
N VAL A 33 9.11 17.38 -42.32
CA VAL A 33 9.20 18.70 -41.67
C VAL A 33 10.41 19.43 -42.22
N GLU A 34 10.21 20.63 -42.68
CA GLU A 34 11.24 21.52 -43.20
C GLU A 34 11.47 22.68 -42.24
N ASP A 35 12.71 23.10 -42.09
CA ASP A 35 13.04 24.37 -41.46
C ASP A 35 12.77 25.58 -42.43
N LEU A 36 12.93 26.77 -41.90
CA LEU A 36 12.74 27.99 -42.71
C LEU A 36 13.73 28.14 -43.89
N ASN A 37 14.75 27.33 -43.95
CA ASN A 37 15.78 27.31 -44.99
C ASN A 37 15.56 26.17 -45.99
N GLY A 38 14.49 25.39 -45.83
CA GLY A 38 14.14 24.26 -46.69
C GLY A 38 14.88 22.95 -46.38
N ASN A 39 15.50 22.84 -45.19
CA ASN A 39 16.13 21.58 -44.80
C ASN A 39 15.08 20.65 -44.16
N ASN A 40 15.02 19.44 -44.66
CA ASN A 40 14.15 18.41 -44.12
C ASN A 40 14.79 17.72 -42.92
N ILE A 41 13.97 17.19 -42.01
CA ILE A 41 14.45 16.24 -40.98
C ILE A 41 15.01 14.99 -41.70
N ALA A 42 16.16 14.50 -41.23
CA ALA A 42 16.87 13.40 -41.89
C ALA A 42 16.07 12.08 -41.81
N GLU A 43 15.39 11.85 -40.69
CA GLU A 43 14.56 10.65 -40.48
C GLU A 43 13.26 10.99 -39.75
N PRO A 44 12.18 10.22 -39.97
CA PRO A 44 10.93 10.39 -39.26
C PRO A 44 11.09 10.18 -37.76
N ILE A 45 10.55 11.10 -36.97
CA ILE A 45 10.49 10.97 -35.51
C ILE A 45 9.22 10.18 -35.18
N LYS A 46 9.37 9.12 -34.37
CA LYS A 46 8.28 8.23 -33.96
C LYS A 46 8.12 8.23 -32.45
N TRP A 47 6.87 8.35 -32.00
CA TRP A 47 6.51 8.19 -30.61
C TRP A 47 5.43 7.12 -30.44
N THR A 48 5.50 6.42 -29.32
CA THR A 48 4.45 5.53 -28.85
C THR A 48 3.72 6.21 -27.73
N VAL A 49 2.41 6.35 -27.85
CA VAL A 49 1.56 6.99 -26.84
C VAL A 49 0.50 6.00 -26.41
N VAL A 50 0.37 5.79 -25.09
CA VAL A 50 -0.76 5.06 -24.52
C VAL A 50 -1.82 6.08 -24.10
N VAL A 51 -3.03 5.92 -24.63
CA VAL A 51 -4.15 6.78 -24.28
C VAL A 51 -4.67 6.38 -22.91
N ASN A 52 -4.62 7.30 -21.97
CA ASN A 52 -5.12 7.10 -20.63
C ASN A 52 -5.87 8.36 -20.18
N GLN A 53 -7.15 8.21 -19.87
CA GLN A 53 -7.97 9.31 -19.38
C GLN A 53 -7.71 9.63 -17.91
N ASN A 54 -7.27 8.66 -17.13
CA ASN A 54 -6.89 8.90 -15.74
C ASN A 54 -5.41 9.25 -15.63
N GLN A 55 -5.13 10.51 -15.44
CA GLN A 55 -3.78 11.05 -15.32
C GLN A 55 -3.18 10.84 -13.94
N LEU A 56 -4.05 10.76 -12.92
CA LEU A 56 -3.63 10.50 -11.55
C LEU A 56 -3.49 9.00 -11.30
N LYS A 57 -2.38 8.61 -10.68
CA LYS A 57 -2.09 7.23 -10.34
C LYS A 57 -1.42 7.13 -8.97
N TRP A 58 -1.72 6.07 -8.27
CA TRP A 58 -0.87 5.59 -7.19
C TRP A 58 0.37 4.90 -7.78
N LEU A 59 1.55 5.10 -7.21
CA LEU A 59 2.75 4.37 -7.65
C LEU A 59 2.72 2.88 -7.25
N LYS A 60 1.92 2.54 -6.25
CA LYS A 60 1.63 1.15 -5.84
C LYS A 60 0.12 0.98 -5.70
N LYS A 61 -0.38 -0.25 -5.77
CA LYS A 61 -1.83 -0.53 -5.76
C LYS A 61 -2.37 -0.90 -4.39
N SER A 62 -1.51 -1.25 -3.46
CA SER A 62 -1.89 -1.66 -2.12
C SER A 62 -0.77 -1.43 -1.12
N GLN A 63 -1.15 -1.42 0.16
CA GLN A 63 -0.24 -1.41 1.30
C GLN A 63 -0.74 -2.37 2.36
N GLU A 64 0.16 -3.21 2.86
CA GLU A 64 -0.04 -4.02 4.03
C GLU A 64 0.76 -3.45 5.19
N VAL A 65 0.14 -3.38 6.36
CA VAL A 65 0.72 -2.86 7.60
C VAL A 65 0.41 -3.84 8.72
N THR A 66 1.42 -4.21 9.49
CA THR A 66 1.22 -4.95 10.74
C THR A 66 1.68 -4.08 11.90
N THR A 67 0.85 -3.97 12.92
CA THR A 67 1.15 -3.20 14.13
C THR A 67 0.64 -3.94 15.36
N GLU A 68 1.18 -3.61 16.53
CA GLU A 68 0.65 -4.10 17.80
C GLU A 68 -0.47 -3.19 18.32
N THR A 69 -1.33 -3.75 19.16
CA THR A 69 -2.38 -2.97 19.83
C THR A 69 -1.77 -1.82 20.65
N ASN A 70 -2.43 -0.66 20.65
CA ASN A 70 -1.98 0.59 21.28
C ASN A 70 -0.65 1.12 20.69
N GLN A 71 -0.34 0.78 19.45
CA GLN A 71 0.80 1.34 18.74
C GLN A 71 0.32 2.07 17.47
N LYS A 72 0.85 3.28 17.30
CA LYS A 72 0.67 4.05 16.09
C LYS A 72 1.51 3.45 14.97
N ALA A 73 0.93 3.27 13.79
CA ALA A 73 1.67 2.87 12.60
C ALA A 73 1.53 3.93 11.51
N GLU A 74 2.60 4.16 10.78
CA GLU A 74 2.63 5.11 9.67
C GLU A 74 3.22 4.44 8.43
N PHE A 75 2.73 4.87 7.26
CA PHE A 75 3.28 4.46 5.98
C PHE A 75 3.13 5.54 4.93
N GLU A 76 3.98 5.49 3.92
CA GLU A 76 3.98 6.47 2.84
C GLU A 76 3.51 5.86 1.53
N VAL A 77 2.75 6.65 0.78
CA VAL A 77 2.30 6.31 -0.57
C VAL A 77 2.46 7.52 -1.47
N THR A 78 3.06 7.31 -2.62
CA THR A 78 3.28 8.37 -3.60
C THR A 78 2.19 8.32 -4.67
N ILE A 79 1.63 9.49 -4.98
CA ILE A 79 0.75 9.74 -6.10
C ILE A 79 1.53 10.46 -7.21
N VAL A 80 1.10 10.27 -8.45
CA VAL A 80 1.73 10.87 -9.62
C VAL A 80 0.69 11.41 -10.58
N ASN A 81 0.92 12.60 -11.10
CA ASN A 81 0.23 13.11 -12.27
C ASN A 81 1.06 12.77 -13.51
N ARG A 82 0.53 11.91 -14.38
CA ARG A 82 1.16 11.51 -15.65
C ARG A 82 0.67 12.33 -16.84
N GLY A 83 -0.21 13.30 -16.58
CA GLY A 83 -0.80 14.14 -17.59
C GLY A 83 0.02 15.37 -17.95
N ALA A 84 -0.43 16.03 -18.99
CA ALA A 84 0.15 17.28 -19.51
C ALA A 84 -0.40 18.53 -18.81
N GLU A 85 -1.40 18.38 -17.96
CA GLU A 85 -2.07 19.47 -17.27
C GLU A 85 -1.98 19.28 -15.74
N ARG A 86 -2.28 20.35 -15.03
CA ARG A 86 -2.41 20.35 -13.59
C ARG A 86 -3.65 19.59 -13.18
N GLU A 87 -3.54 18.74 -12.15
CA GLU A 87 -4.64 18.00 -11.57
C GLU A 87 -4.87 18.43 -10.12
N TYR A 88 -6.14 18.71 -9.79
CA TYR A 88 -6.60 18.77 -8.41
C TYR A 88 -7.06 17.38 -8.01
N TRP A 89 -6.66 16.95 -6.82
CA TRP A 89 -6.96 15.62 -6.34
C TRP A 89 -7.58 15.65 -4.95
N GLN A 90 -8.36 14.63 -4.66
CA GLN A 90 -8.91 14.38 -3.33
C GLN A 90 -8.93 12.89 -3.02
N LEU A 91 -8.80 12.56 -1.74
CA LEU A 91 -9.02 11.21 -1.23
C LEU A 91 -10.50 11.02 -0.90
N GLN A 92 -11.02 9.86 -1.24
CA GLN A 92 -12.39 9.46 -0.90
C GLN A 92 -12.41 8.06 -0.29
N ASN A 93 -13.48 7.79 0.46
CA ASN A 93 -13.69 6.54 1.20
C ASN A 93 -12.61 6.28 2.25
N MET A 94 -12.15 7.34 2.94
CA MET A 94 -11.22 7.20 4.04
C MET A 94 -11.93 6.58 5.26
N PRO A 95 -11.48 5.41 5.75
CA PRO A 95 -12.07 4.82 6.95
C PRO A 95 -11.66 5.61 8.20
N THR A 96 -12.47 5.55 9.24
CA THR A 96 -12.23 6.30 10.48
C THR A 96 -10.94 5.93 11.23
N TRP A 97 -10.39 4.77 10.93
CA TRP A 97 -9.14 4.27 11.53
C TRP A 97 -7.87 4.65 10.75
N LEU A 98 -8.02 5.33 9.61
CA LEU A 98 -6.90 5.77 8.76
C LEU A 98 -6.98 7.28 8.55
N GLN A 99 -5.90 7.98 8.77
CA GLN A 99 -5.77 9.41 8.51
C GLN A 99 -4.64 9.66 7.52
N ALA A 100 -4.80 10.62 6.64
CA ALA A 100 -3.75 11.12 5.77
C ALA A 100 -3.27 12.49 6.25
N ASP A 101 -2.00 12.82 6.02
CA ASP A 101 -1.46 14.16 6.28
C ASP A 101 -2.10 15.21 5.36
N LYS A 102 -2.56 14.77 4.18
CA LYS A 102 -3.34 15.56 3.24
C LYS A 102 -4.44 14.71 2.62
N GLU A 103 -5.65 15.24 2.52
CA GLU A 103 -6.79 14.58 1.88
C GLU A 103 -7.13 15.17 0.52
N TYR A 104 -6.57 16.31 0.17
CA TYR A 104 -6.72 16.97 -1.13
C TYR A 104 -5.49 17.83 -1.43
N GLY A 105 -5.32 18.13 -2.70
CA GLY A 105 -4.20 18.96 -3.14
C GLY A 105 -4.18 19.19 -4.65
N GLU A 106 -3.03 19.59 -5.12
CA GLU A 106 -2.78 19.92 -6.51
C GLU A 106 -1.46 19.30 -6.95
N LEU A 107 -1.45 18.62 -8.10
CA LEU A 107 -0.25 18.08 -8.72
C LEU A 107 -0.01 18.76 -10.08
N HIS A 108 1.17 19.35 -10.22
CA HIS A 108 1.62 19.87 -11.51
C HIS A 108 1.87 18.75 -12.52
N THR A 109 1.98 19.12 -13.77
CA THR A 109 2.34 18.23 -14.87
C THR A 109 3.57 17.37 -14.53
N LEU A 110 3.44 16.06 -14.69
CA LEU A 110 4.50 15.06 -14.49
C LEU A 110 5.16 15.10 -13.11
N SER A 111 4.47 15.65 -12.11
CA SER A 111 4.96 15.69 -10.73
C SER A 111 4.42 14.55 -9.88
N THR A 112 5.06 14.38 -8.73
CA THR A 112 4.67 13.41 -7.71
C THR A 112 4.50 14.10 -6.36
N GLU A 113 3.67 13.52 -5.50
CA GLU A 113 3.53 13.91 -4.10
C GLU A 113 3.48 12.64 -3.25
N THR A 114 4.17 12.64 -2.11
CA THR A 114 4.12 11.55 -1.15
C THR A 114 3.19 11.93 -0.02
N LEU A 115 2.23 11.07 0.26
CA LEU A 115 1.26 11.19 1.34
C LEU A 115 1.65 10.26 2.48
N THR A 116 1.57 10.77 3.70
CA THR A 116 1.80 9.98 4.91
C THR A 116 0.46 9.60 5.51
N PHE A 117 0.26 8.28 5.67
CA PHE A 117 -0.92 7.72 6.29
C PHE A 117 -0.60 7.26 7.70
N THR A 118 -1.52 7.52 8.62
CA THR A 118 -1.44 7.11 10.03
C THR A 118 -2.60 6.19 10.36
N VAL A 119 -2.28 5.01 10.88
CA VAL A 119 -3.26 4.05 11.44
C VAL A 119 -3.53 4.42 12.90
N SER A 120 -4.81 4.43 13.29
CA SER A 120 -5.22 4.72 14.66
C SER A 120 -4.64 3.70 15.66
N GLU A 121 -4.01 4.17 16.71
CA GLU A 121 -3.51 3.36 17.80
C GLU A 121 -4.62 2.68 18.63
N THR A 122 -5.86 3.16 18.52
CA THR A 122 -7.01 2.59 19.23
C THR A 122 -7.71 1.48 18.48
N LEU A 123 -7.16 1.07 17.32
CA LEU A 123 -7.74 0.01 16.51
C LEU A 123 -7.63 -1.33 17.26
N PRO A 124 -8.74 -2.06 17.49
CA PRO A 124 -8.71 -3.36 18.17
C PRO A 124 -7.91 -4.41 17.42
N ILE A 125 -7.54 -5.49 18.10
CA ILE A 125 -6.90 -6.65 17.47
C ILE A 125 -7.80 -7.19 16.37
N GLY A 126 -7.24 -7.43 15.19
CA GLY A 126 -7.97 -7.91 14.01
C GLY A 126 -7.30 -7.52 12.70
N THR A 127 -7.94 -7.91 11.61
CA THR A 127 -7.52 -7.51 10.26
C THR A 127 -8.58 -6.60 9.65
N TYR A 128 -8.14 -5.47 9.12
CA TYR A 128 -8.97 -4.42 8.53
C TYR A 128 -8.51 -4.21 7.11
N GLU A 129 -9.46 -4.14 6.18
CA GLU A 129 -9.16 -3.86 4.78
C GLU A 129 -10.15 -2.84 4.26
N GLU A 130 -9.64 -1.84 3.56
CA GLU A 130 -10.47 -0.82 2.92
C GLU A 130 -9.83 -0.40 1.60
N THR A 131 -10.69 -0.01 0.65
CA THR A 131 -10.28 0.58 -0.61
C THR A 131 -10.53 2.07 -0.57
N ILE A 132 -9.48 2.86 -0.55
CA ILE A 132 -9.54 4.31 -0.70
C ILE A 132 -9.35 4.70 -2.15
N TYR A 133 -9.85 5.86 -2.53
CA TYR A 133 -9.82 6.32 -3.91
C TYR A 133 -9.11 7.67 -4.02
N LEU A 134 -8.24 7.77 -5.00
CA LEU A 134 -7.70 9.04 -5.48
C LEU A 134 -8.57 9.52 -6.64
N VAL A 135 -9.19 10.68 -6.50
CA VAL A 135 -10.11 11.24 -7.48
C VAL A 135 -9.58 12.56 -8.00
N GLY A 136 -9.47 12.68 -9.32
CA GLY A 136 -9.00 13.89 -10.01
C GLY A 136 -10.11 14.67 -10.68
N ASN A 137 -9.73 15.64 -11.51
CA ASN A 137 -10.65 16.53 -12.23
C ASN A 137 -11.67 15.79 -13.12
N ASN A 138 -11.30 14.59 -13.59
CA ASN A 138 -12.16 13.79 -14.48
C ASN A 138 -13.15 12.89 -13.73
N GLU A 139 -13.23 13.00 -12.39
CA GLU A 139 -14.09 12.16 -11.54
C GLU A 139 -13.82 10.65 -11.70
N ILE A 140 -12.61 10.29 -12.12
CA ILE A 140 -12.19 8.89 -12.21
C ILE A 140 -11.60 8.46 -10.88
N TYR A 141 -12.09 7.36 -10.36
CA TYR A 141 -11.70 6.78 -9.08
C TYR A 141 -10.53 5.81 -9.25
N GLU A 142 -9.34 6.21 -8.83
CA GLU A 142 -8.17 5.34 -8.85
C GLU A 142 -8.06 4.61 -7.50
N PRO A 143 -8.26 3.28 -7.44
CA PRO A 143 -8.34 2.56 -6.19
C PRO A 143 -6.96 2.27 -5.59
N PHE A 144 -6.92 2.25 -4.26
CA PHE A 144 -5.78 1.82 -3.46
C PHE A 144 -6.26 1.01 -2.26
N VAL A 145 -5.77 -0.21 -2.11
CA VAL A 145 -6.18 -1.11 -1.03
C VAL A 145 -5.22 -0.97 0.15
N VAL A 146 -5.77 -0.69 1.32
CA VAL A 146 -5.01 -0.69 2.58
C VAL A 146 -5.48 -1.86 3.43
N ARG A 147 -4.54 -2.73 3.82
CA ARG A 147 -4.79 -3.82 4.75
C ARG A 147 -3.95 -3.61 6.01
N VAL A 148 -4.60 -3.58 7.16
CA VAL A 148 -3.96 -3.42 8.47
C VAL A 148 -4.26 -4.65 9.31
N THR A 149 -3.21 -5.27 9.84
CA THR A 149 -3.31 -6.34 10.83
C THR A 149 -2.81 -5.82 12.16
N VAL A 150 -3.71 -5.75 13.14
CA VAL A 150 -3.38 -5.39 14.52
C VAL A 150 -3.24 -6.66 15.33
N THR A 151 -2.07 -6.88 15.90
CA THR A 151 -1.75 -8.03 16.75
C THR A 151 -1.76 -7.64 18.22
N GLY A 152 -1.93 -8.62 19.09
CA GLY A 152 -1.70 -8.43 20.52
C GLY A 152 -0.22 -8.18 20.81
N LYS A 153 0.05 -7.42 21.86
CA LYS A 153 1.43 -7.30 22.36
C LYS A 153 1.88 -8.64 22.94
N GLN A 154 2.95 -9.19 22.39
CA GLN A 154 3.53 -10.40 22.97
C GLN A 154 4.11 -10.10 24.36
N PRO A 155 3.78 -10.91 25.37
CA PRO A 155 4.40 -10.78 26.67
C PRO A 155 5.91 -11.05 26.60
N THR A 156 6.68 -10.24 27.32
CA THR A 156 8.14 -10.41 27.44
C THR A 156 8.49 -11.22 28.70
N TRP A 157 7.83 -12.37 28.88
CA TRP A 157 8.11 -13.23 30.03
C TRP A 157 9.45 -13.94 29.86
N ILE A 158 10.31 -13.81 30.86
CA ILE A 158 11.63 -14.42 30.90
C ILE A 158 11.70 -15.30 32.12
N VAL A 159 12.22 -16.53 31.98
CA VAL A 159 12.49 -17.46 33.04
C VAL A 159 13.99 -17.53 33.22
N ASP A 160 14.45 -17.41 34.46
CA ASP A 160 15.84 -17.73 34.87
C ASP A 160 15.87 -19.13 35.47
N PRO A 161 16.26 -20.16 34.72
CA PRO A 161 16.24 -21.53 35.18
C PRO A 161 17.25 -21.80 36.30
N ASP A 162 18.32 -21.00 36.41
CA ASP A 162 19.38 -21.18 37.41
C ASP A 162 18.96 -20.70 38.81
N LYS A 163 17.79 -20.02 38.88
CA LYS A 163 17.24 -19.53 40.16
C LYS A 163 16.56 -20.60 41.00
N TYR A 164 16.26 -21.77 40.41
CA TYR A 164 15.45 -22.80 41.06
C TYR A 164 16.24 -24.09 41.29
N GLU A 165 16.19 -24.61 42.53
CA GLU A 165 16.83 -25.88 42.90
C GLU A 165 16.10 -27.11 42.31
N CYS A 166 14.83 -26.98 41.97
CA CYS A 166 13.99 -28.04 41.42
C CYS A 166 13.24 -27.59 40.19
N SER A 167 13.06 -28.48 39.23
CA SER A 167 12.24 -28.26 38.04
C SER A 167 11.07 -29.24 37.96
N MET A 168 9.97 -28.80 37.35
CA MET A 168 8.81 -29.63 37.04
C MET A 168 8.48 -29.48 35.56
N ASN A 169 8.25 -30.61 34.88
CA ASN A 169 7.77 -30.58 33.51
C ASN A 169 6.27 -30.81 33.49
N ILE A 170 5.57 -29.91 32.81
CA ILE A 170 4.16 -30.03 32.51
C ILE A 170 4.04 -30.15 30.98
N ILE A 171 3.33 -31.17 30.52
CA ILE A 171 3.08 -31.37 29.08
C ILE A 171 1.58 -31.36 28.89
N GLY A 172 1.11 -30.50 27.99
CA GLY A 172 -0.32 -30.33 27.67
C GLY A 172 -0.54 -29.87 26.24
N SER A 173 -1.79 -29.60 25.91
CA SER A 173 -2.14 -28.94 24.68
C SER A 173 -2.79 -27.58 25.00
N LEU A 174 -2.32 -26.54 24.37
CA LEU A 174 -2.96 -25.22 24.47
C LEU A 174 -4.22 -25.22 23.63
N MET A 175 -5.37 -24.92 24.25
CA MET A 175 -6.64 -24.82 23.56
C MET A 175 -7.16 -23.39 23.65
N ILE A 176 -7.48 -22.82 22.50
CA ILE A 176 -8.12 -21.50 22.38
C ILE A 176 -9.50 -21.72 21.76
N GLU A 177 -10.54 -21.28 22.47
CA GLU A 177 -11.95 -21.47 22.05
C GLU A 177 -12.33 -22.93 21.69
N GLY A 178 -11.68 -23.91 22.35
CA GLY A 178 -11.93 -25.33 22.13
C GLY A 178 -11.14 -25.96 20.98
N VAL A 179 -10.28 -25.21 20.32
CA VAL A 179 -9.39 -25.69 19.25
C VAL A 179 -7.94 -25.71 19.76
N VAL A 180 -7.20 -26.80 19.45
CA VAL A 180 -5.79 -26.86 19.78
C VAL A 180 -5.01 -25.83 18.97
N SER A 181 -4.25 -24.99 19.64
CA SER A 181 -3.39 -24.02 18.98
C SER A 181 -2.20 -24.72 18.30
N GLU A 182 -1.96 -24.36 17.05
CA GLU A 182 -0.81 -24.76 16.23
C GLU A 182 0.12 -23.56 15.94
N ASP A 183 -0.23 -22.36 16.47
CA ASP A 183 0.53 -21.14 16.25
C ASP A 183 1.67 -21.01 17.25
N ASN A 184 2.91 -20.98 16.77
CA ASN A 184 4.11 -20.78 17.59
C ASN A 184 4.19 -19.38 18.23
N ASN A 185 3.34 -18.45 17.83
CA ASN A 185 3.23 -17.12 18.45
C ASN A 185 2.32 -17.11 19.68
N ASP A 186 1.51 -18.14 19.85
CA ASP A 186 0.76 -18.32 21.08
C ASP A 186 1.72 -18.71 22.21
N ILE A 187 1.59 -18.05 23.36
CA ILE A 187 2.49 -18.23 24.50
C ILE A 187 1.68 -18.60 25.73
N ILE A 188 2.11 -19.62 26.43
CA ILE A 188 1.61 -19.97 27.75
C ILE A 188 2.73 -19.80 28.77
N ALA A 189 2.40 -19.27 29.94
CA ALA A 189 3.37 -19.11 31.01
C ALA A 189 2.80 -19.59 32.36
N ALA A 190 3.69 -20.08 33.23
CA ALA A 190 3.40 -20.42 34.60
C ALA A 190 3.99 -19.35 35.54
N PHE A 191 3.23 -19.01 36.58
CA PHE A 191 3.64 -18.01 37.56
C PHE A 191 3.54 -18.54 38.97
N ILE A 192 4.50 -18.12 39.82
CA ILE A 192 4.46 -18.29 41.27
C ILE A 192 4.66 -16.89 41.88
N ASN A 193 3.69 -16.41 42.64
CA ASN A 193 3.73 -15.05 43.27
C ASN A 193 4.15 -13.96 42.27
N ASP A 194 3.49 -13.90 41.13
CA ASP A 194 3.73 -12.94 40.01
C ASP A 194 5.10 -13.08 39.31
N GLU A 195 5.90 -14.05 39.65
CA GLU A 195 7.14 -14.37 38.98
C GLU A 195 6.92 -15.45 37.92
N CYS A 196 7.37 -15.21 36.70
CA CYS A 196 7.31 -16.19 35.61
C CYS A 196 8.33 -17.31 35.85
N VAL A 197 7.84 -18.53 36.07
CA VAL A 197 8.66 -19.72 36.35
C VAL A 197 8.70 -20.73 35.21
N GLY A 198 7.90 -20.49 34.16
CA GLY A 198 7.88 -21.29 32.96
C GLY A 198 7.23 -20.54 31.82
N VAL A 199 7.77 -20.67 30.64
CA VAL A 199 7.20 -20.10 29.41
C VAL A 199 7.47 -21.04 28.24
N THR A 200 6.45 -21.23 27.39
CA THR A 200 6.56 -22.09 26.21
C THR A 200 5.51 -21.65 25.17
N SER A 201 5.68 -22.13 23.95
CA SER A 201 4.72 -22.03 22.85
C SER A 201 4.40 -23.39 22.27
N PRO A 202 3.33 -23.58 21.50
CA PRO A 202 2.99 -24.82 20.85
C PRO A 202 4.16 -25.37 20.02
N GLN A 203 4.54 -26.63 20.26
CA GLN A 203 5.58 -27.33 19.52
C GLN A 203 4.97 -28.58 18.89
N TYR A 204 5.17 -28.74 17.57
CA TYR A 204 4.72 -29.94 16.88
C TYR A 204 5.58 -31.14 17.26
N ASN A 205 4.94 -32.20 17.70
CA ASN A 205 5.60 -33.47 18.00
C ASN A 205 5.26 -34.50 16.93
N GLN A 206 6.24 -34.79 16.09
CA GLN A 206 6.10 -35.71 14.97
C GLN A 206 5.70 -37.15 15.39
N ARG A 207 6.09 -37.62 16.57
CA ARG A 207 5.78 -38.97 17.05
C ARG A 207 4.29 -39.15 17.33
N TYR A 208 3.64 -38.09 17.80
CA TYR A 208 2.23 -38.13 18.20
C TYR A 208 1.32 -37.42 17.21
N ASP A 209 1.90 -36.80 16.18
CA ASP A 209 1.18 -35.99 15.19
C ASP A 209 0.28 -34.92 15.86
N LYS A 210 0.85 -34.23 16.86
CA LYS A 210 0.12 -33.25 17.68
C LYS A 210 1.04 -32.14 18.19
N TYR A 211 0.42 -30.99 18.49
CA TYR A 211 1.07 -29.88 19.18
C TYR A 211 0.95 -30.01 20.68
N PHE A 212 2.05 -29.74 21.37
CA PHE A 212 2.18 -29.71 22.83
C PHE A 212 2.86 -28.43 23.31
N VAL A 213 2.58 -28.03 24.54
CA VAL A 213 3.19 -26.93 25.29
C VAL A 213 3.85 -27.48 26.54
#